data_bf5dce330b5dd59fdf58c44f55f4d59d
#
_entry.id   bf5dce330b5dd59fdf58c44f55f4d59d
#
_cell.length_a   1.000
_cell.length_b   1.000
_cell.length_c   1.000
_cell.angle_alpha   90.00
_cell.angle_beta   90.00
_cell.angle_gamma   90.00
#
_symmetry.space_group_name_H-M   'P 1'
#
loop_
_entity.id
_entity.type
_entity.pdbx_description
1 polymer ?
#
loop_
_entity_poly.entity_id
_entity_poly.type
_entity_poly.pdbx_seq_one_letter_code
_entity_poly.pdbx_strand_id
1 'polypeptide(L)'
;MLFHLPKLPAEIRISHLNARINEQRKKIAQTTASKLELLQLSQQMAREARARKKNNQKIYVLDFKGDTAASAVEQLREEITLILATAKAGRDRVVVRLESPGGMVHGYGLAAAQLVRLRDAGFHLTICVDKVAASGGYMMACIGSEIVSAPFAILGSIGVVAQVPNFNRLLKEKNIDFEMYTAGQYKRTVTMFGENTEEGKAKFEEELQQTHVLFKHFVEKYRPQLNVEKVATGEHWYGQDALELNLIDKLETSDEYLLSLLPQHDIYVIQTRKKPTLGEKLGLQAAQMADSLIPTVM
;
A
#
# COMPACT_ATOMS: atom_id res chain seq x y z
N MET A 1 31.23 5.08 15.49
CA MET A 1 30.65 6.16 14.66
C MET A 1 30.22 5.56 13.33
N LEU A 2 28.96 5.21 13.16
CA LEU A 2 28.41 4.81 11.87
C LEU A 2 28.19 6.09 11.05
N PHE A 3 28.94 6.25 9.98
CA PHE A 3 28.76 7.34 9.03
C PHE A 3 27.35 7.25 8.42
N HIS A 4 26.45 8.11 8.86
CA HIS A 4 25.21 8.34 8.16
C HIS A 4 25.55 9.07 6.85
N LEU A 5 25.70 8.30 5.77
CA LEU A 5 25.73 8.90 4.44
C LEU A 5 24.40 9.64 4.22
N PRO A 6 24.43 10.91 3.78
CA PRO A 6 23.21 11.65 3.51
C PRO A 6 22.40 10.86 2.49
N LYS A 7 21.13 10.53 2.82
CA LYS A 7 20.19 9.92 1.88
C LYS A 7 20.09 10.84 0.68
N LEU A 8 20.41 10.34 -0.51
CA LEU A 8 20.21 11.09 -1.75
C LEU A 8 18.73 11.50 -1.81
N PRO A 9 18.43 12.77 -2.15
CA PRO A 9 17.05 13.23 -2.23
C PRO A 9 16.27 12.34 -3.19
N ALA A 10 15.12 11.87 -2.74
CA ALA A 10 14.21 11.09 -3.57
C ALA A 10 13.70 11.97 -4.71
N GLU A 11 13.56 11.41 -5.90
CA GLU A 11 13.02 12.11 -7.06
C GLU A 11 11.53 11.76 -7.19
N ILE A 12 10.66 12.76 -7.07
CA ILE A 12 9.25 12.59 -7.32
C ILE A 12 8.99 12.69 -8.82
N ARG A 13 8.45 11.62 -9.38
CA ARG A 13 8.05 11.55 -10.79
C ARG A 13 6.54 11.60 -10.90
N ILE A 14 6.04 12.52 -11.69
CA ILE A 14 4.62 12.66 -11.99
C ILE A 14 4.41 12.28 -13.46
N SER A 15 3.53 11.31 -13.72
CA SER A 15 3.17 10.90 -15.08
C SER A 15 1.68 11.08 -15.34
N HIS A 16 1.32 11.63 -16.50
CA HIS A 16 -0.06 11.83 -16.92
C HIS A 16 -0.59 10.57 -17.60
N LEU A 17 -1.46 9.82 -16.89
CA LEU A 17 -1.97 8.54 -17.36
C LEU A 17 -2.74 8.66 -18.68
N ASN A 18 -3.58 9.70 -18.83
CA ASN A 18 -4.35 9.93 -20.05
C ASN A 18 -3.45 10.12 -21.28
N ALA A 19 -2.34 10.84 -21.16
CA ALA A 19 -1.40 11.04 -22.26
C ALA A 19 -0.77 9.71 -22.69
N ARG A 20 -0.32 8.90 -21.70
CA ARG A 20 0.28 7.59 -21.94
C ARG A 20 -0.70 6.62 -22.64
N ILE A 21 -1.92 6.51 -22.14
CA ILE A 21 -2.95 5.62 -22.73
C ILE A 21 -3.32 6.11 -24.13
N ASN A 22 -3.48 7.41 -24.34
CA ASN A 22 -3.84 7.96 -25.65
C ASN A 22 -2.74 7.74 -26.69
N GLU A 23 -1.48 7.80 -26.30
CA GLU A 23 -0.36 7.45 -27.20
C GLU A 23 -0.42 5.97 -27.62
N GLN A 24 -0.68 5.08 -26.67
CA GLN A 24 -0.82 3.65 -26.96
C GLN A 24 -2.05 3.35 -27.85
N ARG A 25 -3.21 3.99 -27.57
CA ARG A 25 -4.42 3.88 -28.42
C ARG A 25 -4.11 4.30 -29.86
N LYS A 26 -3.38 5.41 -30.06
CA LYS A 26 -2.96 5.84 -31.40
C LYS A 26 -2.05 4.83 -32.08
N LYS A 27 -1.04 4.29 -31.39
CA LYS A 27 -0.13 3.28 -31.95
C LYS A 27 -0.87 2.03 -32.42
N ILE A 28 -1.79 1.51 -31.60
CA ILE A 28 -2.62 0.36 -31.98
C ILE A 28 -3.46 0.70 -33.21
N ALA A 29 -4.18 1.82 -33.17
CA ALA A 29 -5.07 2.23 -34.26
C ALA A 29 -4.33 2.48 -35.59
N GLN A 30 -3.11 3.02 -35.56
CA GLN A 30 -2.27 3.18 -36.75
C GLN A 30 -1.95 1.86 -37.47
N THR A 31 -1.90 0.76 -36.71
CA THR A 31 -1.58 -0.58 -37.26
C THR A 31 -2.84 -1.35 -37.65
N THR A 32 -3.96 -1.14 -36.93
CA THR A 32 -5.14 -2.02 -37.04
C THR A 32 -6.39 -1.34 -37.66
N ALA A 33 -6.43 0.00 -37.68
CA ALA A 33 -7.64 0.72 -38.03
C ALA A 33 -7.60 1.32 -39.46
N SER A 34 -8.77 1.47 -40.07
CA SER A 34 -8.96 2.21 -41.31
C SER A 34 -8.78 3.71 -41.09
N LYS A 35 -8.65 4.48 -42.18
CA LYS A 35 -8.58 5.94 -42.13
C LYS A 35 -9.79 6.59 -41.43
N LEU A 36 -10.98 6.00 -41.60
CA LEU A 36 -12.22 6.49 -40.98
C LEU A 36 -12.19 6.26 -39.46
N GLU A 37 -11.79 5.08 -39.00
CA GLU A 37 -11.67 4.77 -37.59
C GLU A 37 -10.60 5.61 -36.89
N LEU A 38 -9.47 5.90 -37.56
CA LEU A 38 -8.47 6.84 -37.07
C LEU A 38 -9.04 8.26 -36.87
N LEU A 39 -9.86 8.73 -37.79
CA LEU A 39 -10.54 10.02 -37.67
C LEU A 39 -11.53 10.01 -36.48
N GLN A 40 -12.34 8.95 -36.37
CA GLN A 40 -13.29 8.80 -35.26
C GLN A 40 -12.56 8.76 -33.90
N LEU A 41 -11.46 8.02 -33.78
CA LEU A 41 -10.62 7.97 -32.58
C LEU A 41 -10.10 9.38 -32.24
N SER A 42 -9.61 10.13 -33.21
CA SER A 42 -9.09 11.48 -32.97
C SER A 42 -10.17 12.43 -32.47
N GLN A 43 -11.39 12.34 -33.03
CA GLN A 43 -12.55 13.12 -32.59
C GLN A 43 -12.98 12.73 -31.16
N GLN A 44 -13.02 11.42 -30.85
CA GLN A 44 -13.33 10.94 -29.53
C GLN A 44 -12.33 11.49 -28.51
N MET A 45 -11.03 11.37 -28.76
CA MET A 45 -9.98 11.90 -27.88
C MET A 45 -10.10 13.41 -27.65
N ALA A 46 -10.48 14.16 -28.69
CA ALA A 46 -10.72 15.60 -28.58
C ALA A 46 -11.95 15.90 -27.69
N ARG A 47 -13.03 15.11 -27.81
CA ARG A 47 -14.22 15.24 -26.94
C ARG A 47 -13.87 14.93 -25.49
N GLU A 48 -13.16 13.84 -25.22
CA GLU A 48 -12.68 13.47 -23.89
C GLU A 48 -11.80 14.57 -23.28
N ALA A 49 -10.87 15.15 -24.04
CA ALA A 49 -10.02 16.25 -23.57
C ALA A 49 -10.84 17.51 -23.19
N ARG A 50 -11.88 17.84 -23.97
CA ARG A 50 -12.80 18.95 -23.64
C ARG A 50 -13.63 18.67 -22.39
N ALA A 51 -14.09 17.40 -22.21
CA ALA A 51 -14.85 16.99 -21.03
C ALA A 51 -13.99 17.12 -19.77
N ARG A 52 -12.75 16.65 -19.80
CA ARG A 52 -11.79 16.78 -18.68
C ARG A 52 -11.52 18.24 -18.32
N LYS A 53 -11.29 19.09 -19.33
CA LYS A 53 -11.06 20.52 -19.11
C LYS A 53 -12.28 21.20 -18.47
N LYS A 54 -13.51 20.81 -18.86
CA LYS A 54 -14.76 21.32 -18.26
C LYS A 54 -14.94 20.84 -16.83
N ASN A 55 -14.69 19.57 -16.57
CA ASN A 55 -14.82 18.97 -15.23
C ASN A 55 -13.77 19.56 -14.25
N ASN A 56 -12.54 19.81 -14.73
CA ASN A 56 -11.43 20.39 -13.94
C ASN A 56 -11.10 19.65 -12.63
N GLN A 57 -11.57 18.41 -12.46
CA GLN A 57 -11.24 17.53 -11.33
C GLN A 57 -10.04 16.68 -11.70
N LYS A 58 -9.05 16.64 -10.82
CA LYS A 58 -7.84 15.83 -10.97
C LYS A 58 -7.90 14.62 -10.06
N ILE A 59 -7.33 13.51 -10.53
CA ILE A 59 -7.16 12.30 -9.74
C ILE A 59 -5.67 12.04 -9.58
N TYR A 60 -5.23 11.91 -8.34
CA TYR A 60 -3.85 11.57 -8.01
C TYR A 60 -3.78 10.11 -7.60
N VAL A 61 -2.96 9.34 -8.30
CA VAL A 61 -2.79 7.90 -8.05
C VAL A 61 -1.45 7.68 -7.36
N LEU A 62 -1.50 7.00 -6.23
CA LEU A 62 -0.36 6.56 -5.44
C LEU A 62 -0.27 5.03 -5.47
N ASP A 63 0.93 4.50 -5.39
CA ASP A 63 1.19 3.08 -5.27
C ASP A 63 1.79 2.78 -3.90
N PHE A 64 1.20 1.85 -3.15
CA PHE A 64 1.77 1.35 -1.93
C PHE A 64 1.95 -0.16 -2.01
N LYS A 65 3.20 -0.61 -2.02
CA LYS A 65 3.56 -2.01 -1.93
C LYS A 65 4.25 -2.26 -0.60
N GLY A 66 3.52 -2.92 0.31
CA GLY A 66 3.96 -3.13 1.68
C GLY A 66 4.80 -4.39 1.84
N ASP A 67 5.83 -4.27 2.67
CA ASP A 67 6.60 -5.36 3.26
C ASP A 67 6.32 -5.44 4.77
N THR A 68 6.93 -6.39 5.47
CA THR A 68 6.75 -6.57 6.92
C THR A 68 7.06 -5.30 7.73
N ALA A 69 8.03 -4.49 7.31
CA ALA A 69 8.43 -3.26 7.98
C ALA A 69 7.64 -2.03 7.54
N ALA A 70 6.74 -2.16 6.54
CA ALA A 70 6.07 -1.04 5.87
C ALA A 70 7.07 -0.01 5.29
N SER A 71 8.17 -0.47 4.72
CA SER A 71 9.29 0.40 4.30
C SER A 71 8.89 1.47 3.26
N ALA A 72 7.81 1.25 2.52
CA ALA A 72 7.25 2.22 1.57
C ALA A 72 6.59 3.44 2.24
N VAL A 73 6.45 3.45 3.58
CA VAL A 73 5.79 4.56 4.30
C VAL A 73 6.50 5.90 4.12
N GLU A 74 7.82 5.91 4.01
CA GLU A 74 8.58 7.15 3.81
C GLU A 74 8.26 7.80 2.45
N GLN A 75 8.10 6.99 1.40
CA GLN A 75 7.69 7.46 0.08
C GLN A 75 6.26 7.98 0.11
N LEU A 76 5.35 7.22 0.73
CA LEU A 76 3.95 7.61 0.88
C LEU A 76 3.81 8.96 1.61
N ARG A 77 4.63 9.22 2.63
CA ARG A 77 4.64 10.50 3.36
C ARG A 77 4.96 11.68 2.45
N GLU A 78 6.00 11.54 1.63
CA GLU A 78 6.44 12.59 0.70
C GLU A 78 5.37 12.86 -0.36
N GLU A 79 4.81 11.80 -0.95
CA GLU A 79 3.76 11.87 -1.96
C GLU A 79 2.48 12.51 -1.43
N ILE A 80 2.01 12.09 -0.25
CA ILE A 80 0.83 12.67 0.41
C ILE A 80 1.09 14.14 0.77
N THR A 81 2.27 14.48 1.27
CA THR A 81 2.61 15.86 1.61
C THR A 81 2.59 16.75 0.37
N LEU A 82 3.07 16.25 -0.78
CA LEU A 82 2.99 16.96 -2.05
C LEU A 82 1.53 17.17 -2.49
N ILE A 83 0.69 16.15 -2.39
CA ILE A 83 -0.74 16.27 -2.72
C ILE A 83 -1.41 17.32 -1.82
N LEU A 84 -1.21 17.24 -0.51
CA LEU A 84 -1.78 18.21 0.43
C LEU A 84 -1.34 19.64 0.18
N ALA A 85 -0.11 19.84 -0.31
CA ALA A 85 0.42 21.15 -0.65
C ALA A 85 -0.08 21.72 -1.99
N THR A 86 -0.55 20.87 -2.92
CA THR A 86 -0.80 21.30 -4.31
C THR A 86 -2.22 21.04 -4.82
N ALA A 87 -2.87 19.96 -4.35
CA ALA A 87 -4.20 19.57 -4.79
C ALA A 87 -5.29 20.32 -4.02
N LYS A 88 -6.50 20.33 -4.55
CA LYS A 88 -7.65 21.03 -3.95
C LYS A 88 -8.62 20.01 -3.36
N ALA A 89 -8.63 19.91 -2.05
CA ALA A 89 -9.62 19.12 -1.31
C ALA A 89 -11.06 19.52 -1.69
N GLY A 90 -11.98 18.57 -1.61
CA GLY A 90 -13.38 18.76 -2.03
C GLY A 90 -13.60 18.73 -3.53
N ARG A 91 -12.56 18.99 -4.34
CA ARG A 91 -12.62 18.87 -5.80
C ARG A 91 -11.84 17.68 -6.32
N ASP A 92 -10.55 17.61 -5.98
CA ASP A 92 -9.64 16.58 -6.48
C ASP A 92 -9.78 15.30 -5.63
N ARG A 93 -9.44 14.15 -6.23
CA ARG A 93 -9.53 12.83 -5.59
C ARG A 93 -8.17 12.18 -5.51
N VAL A 94 -8.02 11.26 -4.56
CA VAL A 94 -6.83 10.42 -4.43
C VAL A 94 -7.23 8.94 -4.56
N VAL A 95 -6.48 8.21 -5.35
CA VAL A 95 -6.60 6.76 -5.50
C VAL A 95 -5.30 6.14 -5.02
N VAL A 96 -5.37 5.15 -4.15
CA VAL A 96 -4.20 4.38 -3.71
C VAL A 96 -4.38 2.95 -4.21
N ARG A 97 -3.44 2.47 -5.04
CA ARG A 97 -3.33 1.06 -5.37
C ARG A 97 -2.50 0.40 -4.28
N LEU A 98 -3.18 -0.39 -3.47
CA LEU A 98 -2.63 -1.00 -2.27
C LEU A 98 -2.38 -2.49 -2.48
N GLU A 99 -1.14 -2.92 -2.25
CA GLU A 99 -0.75 -4.33 -2.21
C GLU A 99 0.05 -4.57 -0.93
N SER A 100 -0.55 -5.20 0.09
CA SER A 100 0.14 -5.45 1.36
C SER A 100 -0.45 -6.60 2.17
N PRO A 101 0.37 -7.58 2.59
CA PRO A 101 -0.06 -8.63 3.52
C PRO A 101 -0.12 -8.16 4.99
N GLY A 102 0.28 -6.90 5.28
CA GLY A 102 0.48 -6.40 6.62
C GLY A 102 1.90 -6.61 7.17
N GLY A 103 2.08 -6.38 8.45
CA GLY A 103 3.37 -6.49 9.12
C GLY A 103 3.40 -5.77 10.47
N MET A 104 4.51 -5.12 10.79
CA MET A 104 4.73 -4.46 12.09
C MET A 104 3.69 -3.37 12.36
N VAL A 105 3.02 -3.46 13.51
CA VAL A 105 1.91 -2.57 13.90
C VAL A 105 2.29 -1.10 13.83
N HIS A 106 3.46 -0.71 14.34
CA HIS A 106 3.90 0.69 14.33
C HIS A 106 4.20 1.22 12.92
N GLY A 107 4.72 0.36 12.01
CA GLY A 107 4.98 0.72 10.62
C GLY A 107 3.67 0.96 9.85
N TYR A 108 2.74 0.02 9.96
CA TYR A 108 1.42 0.14 9.33
C TYR A 108 0.53 1.18 9.98
N GLY A 109 0.64 1.37 11.30
CA GLY A 109 0.00 2.47 12.00
C GLY A 109 0.43 3.84 11.47
N LEU A 110 1.74 4.02 11.20
CA LEU A 110 2.25 5.24 10.56
C LEU A 110 1.74 5.39 9.12
N ALA A 111 1.73 4.29 8.34
CA ALA A 111 1.22 4.32 6.97
C ALA A 111 -0.28 4.68 6.92
N ALA A 112 -1.08 4.07 7.79
CA ALA A 112 -2.48 4.40 7.97
C ALA A 112 -2.67 5.88 8.37
N ALA A 113 -1.90 6.38 9.32
CA ALA A 113 -1.95 7.78 9.73
C ALA A 113 -1.64 8.75 8.58
N GLN A 114 -0.81 8.38 7.60
CA GLN A 114 -0.60 9.21 6.41
C GLN A 114 -1.88 9.30 5.54
N LEU A 115 -2.60 8.19 5.35
CA LEU A 115 -3.87 8.20 4.61
C LEU A 115 -4.96 8.99 5.34
N VAL A 116 -4.98 8.94 6.66
CA VAL A 116 -5.88 9.77 7.50
C VAL A 116 -5.69 11.26 7.21
N ARG A 117 -4.46 11.74 6.99
CA ARG A 117 -4.20 13.15 6.62
C ARG A 117 -4.98 13.58 5.36
N LEU A 118 -5.11 12.71 4.36
CA LEU A 118 -5.91 12.98 3.16
C LEU A 118 -7.41 13.07 3.48
N ARG A 119 -7.92 12.13 4.29
CA ARG A 119 -9.33 12.13 4.71
C ARG A 119 -9.68 13.38 5.53
N ASP A 120 -8.85 13.72 6.50
CA ASP A 120 -9.05 14.88 7.38
C ASP A 120 -8.95 16.20 6.60
N ALA A 121 -8.14 16.24 5.55
CA ALA A 121 -8.09 17.38 4.62
C ALA A 121 -9.29 17.46 3.66
N GLY A 122 -10.21 16.49 3.68
CA GLY A 122 -11.43 16.49 2.87
C GLY A 122 -11.27 15.92 1.45
N PHE A 123 -10.23 15.13 1.20
CA PHE A 123 -10.11 14.39 -0.07
C PHE A 123 -10.99 13.14 -0.07
N HIS A 124 -11.66 12.90 -1.19
CA HIS A 124 -12.23 11.57 -1.46
C HIS A 124 -11.09 10.61 -1.78
N LEU A 125 -10.94 9.59 -0.94
CA LEU A 125 -9.88 8.59 -1.02
C LEU A 125 -10.47 7.26 -1.46
N THR A 126 -10.07 6.76 -2.64
CA THR A 126 -10.39 5.39 -3.07
C THR A 126 -9.18 4.50 -2.87
N ILE A 127 -9.39 3.35 -2.26
CA ILE A 127 -8.36 2.31 -2.12
C ILE A 127 -8.69 1.18 -3.09
N CYS A 128 -7.77 0.86 -4.00
CA CYS A 128 -7.90 -0.25 -4.93
C CYS A 128 -6.97 -1.40 -4.50
N VAL A 129 -7.54 -2.60 -4.37
CA VAL A 129 -6.83 -3.81 -3.93
C VAL A 129 -6.95 -4.87 -5.01
N ASP A 130 -5.90 -5.08 -5.78
CA ASP A 130 -5.91 -6.09 -6.85
C ASP A 130 -5.50 -7.48 -6.36
N LYS A 131 -4.69 -7.57 -5.27
CA LYS A 131 -4.16 -8.85 -4.79
C LYS A 131 -4.36 -9.07 -3.30
N VAL A 132 -3.92 -8.13 -2.47
CA VAL A 132 -3.96 -8.30 -1.01
C VAL A 132 -3.95 -6.96 -0.27
N ALA A 133 -4.84 -6.85 0.72
CA ALA A 133 -4.80 -5.85 1.78
C ALA A 133 -5.25 -6.53 3.08
N ALA A 134 -4.31 -7.16 3.79
CA ALA A 134 -4.57 -7.96 4.97
C ALA A 134 -3.85 -7.39 6.20
N SER A 135 -4.41 -7.60 7.39
CA SER A 135 -3.83 -7.13 8.67
C SER A 135 -3.50 -5.62 8.60
N GLY A 136 -2.24 -5.21 8.78
CA GLY A 136 -1.80 -3.81 8.58
C GLY A 136 -2.17 -3.23 7.21
N GLY A 137 -2.24 -4.06 6.15
CA GLY A 137 -2.74 -3.64 4.84
C GLY A 137 -4.22 -3.26 4.91
N TYR A 138 -5.06 -4.01 5.64
CA TYR A 138 -6.46 -3.64 5.83
C TYR A 138 -6.63 -2.43 6.76
N MET A 139 -5.73 -2.25 7.74
CA MET A 139 -5.66 -1.02 8.54
C MET A 139 -5.49 0.23 7.64
N MET A 140 -4.74 0.12 6.55
CA MET A 140 -4.66 1.18 5.55
C MET A 140 -5.91 1.25 4.67
N ALA A 141 -6.43 0.10 4.22
CA ALA A 141 -7.56 0.04 3.30
C ALA A 141 -8.83 0.61 3.91
N CYS A 142 -9.11 0.34 5.19
CA CYS A 142 -10.34 0.77 5.87
C CYS A 142 -10.53 2.30 5.91
N ILE A 143 -9.47 3.10 5.74
CA ILE A 143 -9.51 4.56 5.69
C ILE A 143 -10.15 5.06 4.39
N GLY A 144 -10.22 4.25 3.34
CA GLY A 144 -10.86 4.60 2.07
C GLY A 144 -12.28 5.17 2.25
N SER A 145 -12.61 6.24 1.52
CA SER A 145 -14.01 6.65 1.33
C SER A 145 -14.76 5.60 0.53
N GLU A 146 -14.02 4.91 -0.33
CA GLU A 146 -14.45 3.80 -1.17
C GLU A 146 -13.30 2.79 -1.25
N ILE A 147 -13.62 1.50 -1.13
CA ILE A 147 -12.68 0.40 -1.28
C ILE A 147 -13.14 -0.47 -2.46
N VAL A 148 -12.28 -0.57 -3.46
CA VAL A 148 -12.50 -1.36 -4.67
C VAL A 148 -11.55 -2.54 -4.65
N SER A 149 -12.03 -3.74 -4.95
CA SER A 149 -11.20 -4.93 -4.90
C SER A 149 -11.45 -5.88 -6.06
N ALA A 150 -10.41 -6.52 -6.56
CA ALA A 150 -10.55 -7.64 -7.47
C ALA A 150 -11.22 -8.85 -6.77
N PRO A 151 -11.95 -9.71 -7.51
CA PRO A 151 -12.74 -10.80 -6.91
C PRO A 151 -11.94 -11.79 -6.06
N PHE A 152 -10.68 -12.04 -6.40
CA PHE A 152 -9.79 -12.96 -5.69
C PHE A 152 -8.73 -12.27 -4.83
N ALA A 153 -8.82 -10.97 -4.64
CA ALA A 153 -7.94 -10.28 -3.70
C ALA A 153 -8.23 -10.73 -2.26
N ILE A 154 -7.18 -10.82 -1.47
CA ILE A 154 -7.27 -11.23 -0.05
C ILE A 154 -7.42 -9.97 0.81
N LEU A 155 -8.46 -9.95 1.65
CA LEU A 155 -8.78 -8.82 2.53
C LEU A 155 -9.05 -9.29 3.96
N GLY A 156 -8.99 -8.36 4.91
CA GLY A 156 -9.30 -8.64 6.31
C GLY A 156 -8.05 -9.01 7.10
N SER A 157 -8.01 -10.22 7.68
CA SER A 157 -6.98 -10.62 8.64
C SER A 157 -6.84 -9.57 9.76
N ILE A 158 -8.00 -9.11 10.28
CA ILE A 158 -8.07 -8.13 11.37
C ILE A 158 -7.78 -8.86 12.68
N GLY A 159 -6.50 -8.96 12.99
CA GLY A 159 -5.98 -9.67 14.14
C GLY A 159 -4.54 -9.29 14.40
N VAL A 160 -4.01 -9.77 15.53
CA VAL A 160 -2.62 -9.55 15.95
C VAL A 160 -1.99 -10.90 16.27
N VAL A 161 -0.79 -11.12 15.76
CA VAL A 161 -0.01 -12.33 16.03
C VAL A 161 1.40 -11.95 16.47
N ALA A 162 1.93 -12.67 17.44
CA ALA A 162 3.35 -12.65 17.78
C ALA A 162 3.88 -14.08 17.84
N GLN A 163 5.06 -14.29 17.24
CA GLN A 163 5.73 -15.57 17.23
C GLN A 163 7.14 -15.39 17.79
N VAL A 164 7.40 -16.01 18.93
CA VAL A 164 8.70 -15.90 19.61
C VAL A 164 9.24 -17.30 19.86
N PRO A 165 10.27 -17.77 19.13
CA PRO A 165 10.94 -19.01 19.45
C PRO A 165 11.65 -18.86 20.82
N ASN A 166 11.65 -19.91 21.64
CA ASN A 166 12.36 -19.91 22.90
C ASN A 166 13.43 -20.99 22.92
N PHE A 167 14.69 -20.59 23.04
CA PHE A 167 15.86 -21.44 23.06
C PHE A 167 16.43 -21.69 24.48
N ASN A 168 15.75 -21.23 25.54
CA ASN A 168 16.25 -21.33 26.92
C ASN A 168 16.60 -22.75 27.31
N ARG A 169 15.79 -23.74 26.98
CA ARG A 169 16.02 -25.16 27.27
C ARG A 169 17.29 -25.65 26.57
N LEU A 170 17.46 -25.33 25.29
CA LEU A 170 18.65 -25.71 24.52
C LEU A 170 19.93 -25.11 25.14
N LEU A 171 19.90 -23.85 25.58
CA LEU A 171 21.05 -23.23 26.24
C LEU A 171 21.38 -23.93 27.54
N LYS A 172 20.38 -24.22 28.38
CA LYS A 172 20.57 -24.98 29.63
C LYS A 172 21.18 -26.38 29.40
N GLU A 173 20.71 -27.11 28.37
CA GLU A 173 21.27 -28.42 27.97
C GLU A 173 22.73 -28.35 27.52
N LYS A 174 23.16 -27.20 27.01
CA LYS A 174 24.55 -26.93 26.56
C LYS A 174 25.40 -26.27 27.62
N ASN A 175 24.92 -26.18 28.87
CA ASN A 175 25.60 -25.50 29.99
C ASN A 175 25.96 -24.02 29.64
N ILE A 176 25.09 -23.35 28.93
CA ILE A 176 25.22 -21.93 28.60
C ILE A 176 24.23 -21.14 29.44
N ASP A 177 24.74 -20.29 30.31
CA ASP A 177 23.90 -19.38 31.09
C ASP A 177 23.54 -18.12 30.26
N PHE A 178 22.29 -17.73 30.36
CA PHE A 178 21.78 -16.47 29.77
C PHE A 178 21.33 -15.55 30.91
N GLU A 179 22.04 -14.47 31.07
CA GLU A 179 21.73 -13.47 32.08
C GLU A 179 21.03 -12.26 31.44
N MET A 180 19.93 -11.83 32.04
CA MET A 180 19.16 -10.69 31.59
C MET A 180 18.89 -9.76 32.77
N TYR A 181 19.37 -8.52 32.63
CA TYR A 181 19.20 -7.48 33.65
C TYR A 181 18.20 -6.47 33.13
N THR A 182 17.09 -6.26 33.85
CA THR A 182 16.04 -5.31 33.46
C THR A 182 15.67 -4.43 34.64
N ALA A 183 15.27 -3.18 34.35
CA ALA A 183 14.60 -2.31 35.28
C ALA A 183 13.19 -2.00 34.78
N GLY A 184 12.19 -2.19 35.64
CA GLY A 184 10.77 -2.16 35.30
C GLY A 184 10.18 -3.58 35.12
N GLN A 185 9.10 -3.84 35.88
CA GLN A 185 8.48 -5.18 36.04
C GLN A 185 8.17 -5.85 34.68
N TYR A 186 7.66 -5.10 33.71
CA TYR A 186 7.23 -5.61 32.40
C TYR A 186 8.13 -5.14 31.25
N LYS A 187 9.41 -4.80 31.53
CA LYS A 187 10.36 -4.38 30.49
C LYS A 187 10.62 -5.48 29.46
N ARG A 188 10.56 -6.75 29.90
CA ARG A 188 10.66 -7.97 29.08
C ARG A 188 9.71 -9.01 29.62
N THR A 189 8.60 -9.23 28.96
CA THR A 189 7.58 -10.21 29.34
C THR A 189 7.87 -11.57 28.74
N VAL A 190 8.27 -11.59 27.45
CA VAL A 190 8.68 -12.79 26.71
C VAL A 190 10.03 -12.57 26.04
N THR A 191 10.89 -13.59 26.06
CA THR A 191 12.26 -13.54 25.53
C THR A 191 12.62 -14.82 24.77
N MET A 192 13.55 -14.70 23.82
CA MET A 192 14.03 -15.83 23.02
C MET A 192 14.98 -16.76 23.79
N PHE A 193 15.73 -16.24 24.75
CA PHE A 193 16.83 -16.99 25.40
C PHE A 193 16.64 -17.17 26.91
N GLY A 194 15.97 -16.25 27.57
CA GLY A 194 15.64 -16.36 28.98
C GLY A 194 14.44 -17.25 29.25
N GLU A 195 14.17 -17.51 30.52
CA GLU A 195 12.99 -18.21 30.97
C GLU A 195 11.75 -17.33 30.84
N ASN A 196 10.70 -17.88 30.23
CA ASN A 196 9.41 -17.20 30.09
C ASN A 196 8.48 -17.68 31.20
N THR A 197 8.22 -16.83 32.19
CA THR A 197 7.30 -17.11 33.31
C THR A 197 5.85 -17.08 32.87
N GLU A 198 4.96 -17.76 33.59
CA GLU A 198 3.52 -17.73 33.31
C GLU A 198 2.94 -16.29 33.46
N GLU A 199 3.42 -15.53 34.44
CA GLU A 199 3.05 -14.11 34.59
C GLU A 199 3.49 -13.28 33.36
N GLY A 200 4.73 -13.48 32.90
CA GLY A 200 5.24 -12.80 31.70
C GLY A 200 4.45 -13.14 30.44
N LYS A 201 4.08 -14.41 30.26
CA LYS A 201 3.23 -14.85 29.14
C LYS A 201 1.84 -14.21 29.21
N ALA A 202 1.19 -14.24 30.39
CA ALA A 202 -0.13 -13.67 30.58
C ALA A 202 -0.12 -12.15 30.29
N LYS A 203 0.93 -11.44 30.72
CA LYS A 203 1.07 -10.02 30.43
C LYS A 203 1.29 -9.75 28.94
N PHE A 204 2.04 -10.57 28.26
CA PHE A 204 2.26 -10.49 26.82
C PHE A 204 0.97 -10.73 26.02
N GLU A 205 0.17 -11.71 26.43
CA GLU A 205 -1.14 -11.97 25.85
C GLU A 205 -2.11 -10.78 26.06
N GLU A 206 -2.08 -10.19 27.25
CA GLU A 206 -2.86 -8.95 27.52
C GLU A 206 -2.47 -7.81 26.55
N GLU A 207 -1.16 -7.59 26.31
CA GLU A 207 -0.67 -6.58 25.38
C GLU A 207 -1.12 -6.85 23.93
N LEU A 208 -1.15 -8.13 23.50
CA LEU A 208 -1.68 -8.53 22.20
C LEU A 208 -3.19 -8.22 22.10
N GLN A 209 -3.95 -8.55 23.14
CA GLN A 209 -5.40 -8.27 23.19
C GLN A 209 -5.68 -6.77 23.14
N GLN A 210 -4.93 -5.96 23.90
CA GLN A 210 -5.04 -4.50 23.86
C GLN A 210 -4.77 -3.95 22.46
N THR A 211 -3.74 -4.47 21.78
CA THR A 211 -3.41 -4.08 20.40
C THR A 211 -4.53 -4.47 19.42
N HIS A 212 -5.13 -5.65 19.60
CA HIS A 212 -6.27 -6.09 18.80
C HIS A 212 -7.51 -5.20 19.00
N VAL A 213 -7.80 -4.83 20.24
CA VAL A 213 -8.91 -3.89 20.56
C VAL A 213 -8.67 -2.53 19.90
N LEU A 214 -7.44 -2.01 19.94
CA LEU A 214 -7.11 -0.76 19.25
C LEU A 214 -7.31 -0.88 17.73
N PHE A 215 -6.94 -2.00 17.14
CA PHE A 215 -7.16 -2.24 15.72
C PHE A 215 -8.65 -2.30 15.39
N LYS A 216 -9.47 -3.01 16.17
CA LYS A 216 -10.93 -3.05 15.99
C LYS A 216 -11.55 -1.66 16.03
N HIS A 217 -11.25 -0.88 17.05
CA HIS A 217 -11.76 0.50 17.17
C HIS A 217 -11.32 1.39 16.00
N PHE A 218 -10.09 1.20 15.51
CA PHE A 218 -9.61 1.93 14.34
C PHE A 218 -10.44 1.59 13.09
N VAL A 219 -10.72 0.31 12.86
CA VAL A 219 -11.54 -0.14 11.74
C VAL A 219 -12.97 0.37 11.87
N GLU A 220 -13.60 0.26 13.04
CA GLU A 220 -14.95 0.79 13.31
C GLU A 220 -15.07 2.28 12.99
N LYS A 221 -14.06 3.06 13.38
CA LYS A 221 -14.05 4.51 13.14
C LYS A 221 -14.15 4.86 11.66
N TYR A 222 -13.49 4.12 10.79
CA TYR A 222 -13.41 4.44 9.36
C TYR A 222 -14.37 3.62 8.49
N ARG A 223 -14.88 2.49 9.01
CA ARG A 223 -15.86 1.60 8.36
C ARG A 223 -17.06 1.35 9.29
N PRO A 224 -17.86 2.37 9.61
CA PRO A 224 -18.96 2.24 10.58
C PRO A 224 -20.07 1.28 10.11
N GLN A 225 -20.15 0.96 8.81
CA GLN A 225 -21.09 -0.03 8.25
C GLN A 225 -20.64 -1.48 8.45
N LEU A 226 -19.37 -1.70 8.88
CA LEU A 226 -18.79 -3.02 9.06
C LEU A 226 -19.17 -3.60 10.42
N ASN A 227 -19.64 -4.83 10.46
CA ASN A 227 -19.76 -5.56 11.72
C ASN A 227 -18.38 -6.10 12.13
N VAL A 228 -17.64 -5.29 12.89
CA VAL A 228 -16.24 -5.58 13.25
C VAL A 228 -16.12 -6.87 14.06
N GLU A 229 -17.07 -7.17 14.95
CA GLU A 229 -17.03 -8.40 15.74
C GLU A 229 -17.13 -9.67 14.88
N LYS A 230 -17.81 -9.58 13.75
CA LYS A 230 -17.93 -10.70 12.80
C LYS A 230 -16.66 -10.93 11.99
N VAL A 231 -15.88 -9.87 11.72
CA VAL A 231 -14.77 -9.93 10.79
C VAL A 231 -13.38 -9.72 11.44
N ALA A 232 -13.33 -9.34 12.72
CA ALA A 232 -12.08 -9.18 13.45
C ALA A 232 -11.65 -10.44 14.20
N THR A 233 -11.77 -11.59 13.55
CA THR A 233 -11.40 -12.91 14.08
C THR A 233 -9.98 -13.32 13.70
N GLY A 234 -9.28 -12.51 12.90
CA GLY A 234 -8.00 -12.85 12.30
C GLY A 234 -8.10 -13.59 10.97
N GLU A 235 -9.32 -13.95 10.55
CA GLU A 235 -9.58 -14.58 9.25
C GLU A 235 -9.42 -13.58 8.10
N HIS A 236 -9.24 -14.12 6.90
CA HIS A 236 -9.24 -13.35 5.66
C HIS A 236 -10.34 -13.82 4.72
N TRP A 237 -10.75 -12.95 3.82
CA TRP A 237 -11.77 -13.20 2.82
C TRP A 237 -11.29 -12.82 1.43
N TYR A 238 -11.81 -13.50 0.42
CA TYR A 238 -11.64 -13.06 -0.96
C TYR A 238 -12.61 -11.89 -1.26
N GLY A 239 -12.27 -11.12 -2.29
CA GLY A 239 -13.04 -9.93 -2.65
C GLY A 239 -14.55 -10.17 -2.75
N GLN A 240 -14.98 -11.33 -3.29
CA GLN A 240 -16.40 -11.69 -3.38
C GLN A 240 -17.08 -11.73 -2.00
N ASP A 241 -16.50 -12.48 -1.06
CA ASP A 241 -17.04 -12.60 0.29
C ASP A 241 -16.85 -11.29 1.09
N ALA A 242 -15.76 -10.58 0.82
CA ALA A 242 -15.47 -9.30 1.44
C ALA A 242 -16.52 -8.22 1.10
N LEU A 243 -17.12 -8.26 -0.09
CA LEU A 243 -18.23 -7.39 -0.47
C LEU A 243 -19.47 -7.67 0.37
N GLU A 244 -19.86 -8.93 0.53
CA GLU A 244 -21.03 -9.35 1.33
C GLU A 244 -20.85 -8.99 2.81
N LEU A 245 -19.61 -8.98 3.30
CA LEU A 245 -19.26 -8.61 4.66
C LEU A 245 -19.05 -7.10 4.86
N ASN A 246 -19.21 -6.27 3.83
CA ASN A 246 -18.94 -4.84 3.83
C ASN A 246 -17.46 -4.45 4.13
N LEU A 247 -16.53 -5.37 3.93
CA LEU A 247 -15.09 -5.07 3.98
C LEU A 247 -14.67 -4.19 2.80
N ILE A 248 -15.37 -4.28 1.68
CA ILE A 248 -15.19 -3.46 0.47
C ILE A 248 -16.53 -2.91 0.00
N ASP A 249 -16.49 -1.98 -0.97
CA ASP A 249 -17.67 -1.32 -1.53
C ASP A 249 -18.00 -1.79 -2.95
N LYS A 250 -16.99 -2.28 -3.70
CA LYS A 250 -17.16 -2.66 -5.10
C LYS A 250 -16.16 -3.73 -5.54
N LEU A 251 -16.62 -4.64 -6.42
CA LEU A 251 -15.76 -5.59 -7.12
C LEU A 251 -15.34 -5.01 -8.47
N GLU A 252 -14.08 -4.68 -8.59
CA GLU A 252 -13.48 -4.13 -9.81
C GLU A 252 -11.94 -4.15 -9.66
N THR A 253 -11.20 -4.29 -10.74
CA THR A 253 -9.74 -4.10 -10.71
C THR A 253 -9.36 -2.63 -10.67
N SER A 254 -8.17 -2.30 -10.16
CA SER A 254 -7.67 -0.92 -10.20
C SER A 254 -7.56 -0.37 -11.62
N ASP A 255 -7.23 -1.23 -12.59
CA ASP A 255 -7.12 -0.84 -13.99
C ASP A 255 -8.49 -0.49 -14.59
N GLU A 256 -9.51 -1.29 -14.31
CA GLU A 256 -10.89 -1.03 -14.74
C GLU A 256 -11.42 0.26 -14.11
N TYR A 257 -11.24 0.43 -12.79
CA TYR A 257 -11.61 1.64 -12.08
C TYR A 257 -10.97 2.88 -12.68
N LEU A 258 -9.66 2.89 -12.90
CA LEU A 258 -8.94 4.02 -13.50
C LEU A 258 -9.33 4.24 -14.96
N LEU A 259 -9.56 3.18 -15.73
CA LEU A 259 -9.99 3.27 -17.13
C LEU A 259 -11.36 3.94 -17.25
N SER A 260 -12.29 3.63 -16.34
CA SER A 260 -13.62 4.24 -16.31
C SER A 260 -13.58 5.76 -16.05
N LEU A 261 -12.57 6.26 -15.37
CA LEU A 261 -12.39 7.66 -15.00
C LEU A 261 -11.68 8.50 -16.09
N LEU A 262 -10.92 7.86 -17.00
CA LEU A 262 -10.10 8.53 -18.02
C LEU A 262 -10.88 9.52 -18.92
N PRO A 263 -12.14 9.28 -19.35
CA PRO A 263 -12.82 10.19 -20.24
C PRO A 263 -13.13 11.56 -19.63
N GLN A 264 -13.33 11.59 -18.28
CA GLN A 264 -13.83 12.78 -17.58
C GLN A 264 -12.82 13.43 -16.65
N HIS A 265 -11.71 12.76 -16.32
CA HIS A 265 -10.74 13.21 -15.32
C HIS A 265 -9.31 13.17 -15.87
N ASP A 266 -8.51 14.17 -15.50
CA ASP A 266 -7.07 14.12 -15.68
C ASP A 266 -6.46 13.33 -14.54
N ILE A 267 -5.77 12.22 -14.86
CA ILE A 267 -5.20 11.27 -13.89
C ILE A 267 -3.68 11.39 -13.90
N TYR A 268 -3.13 11.66 -12.73
CA TYR A 268 -1.69 11.79 -12.50
C TYR A 268 -1.21 10.70 -11.57
N VAL A 269 -0.26 9.88 -12.02
CA VAL A 269 0.40 8.89 -11.18
C VAL A 269 1.65 9.52 -10.58
N ILE A 270 1.73 9.54 -9.25
CA ILE A 270 2.85 10.09 -8.49
C ILE A 270 3.66 8.91 -7.96
N GLN A 271 4.97 8.93 -8.19
CA GLN A 271 5.89 7.89 -7.73
C GLN A 271 7.18 8.53 -7.26
N THR A 272 7.57 8.20 -6.04
CA THR A 272 8.87 8.57 -5.51
C THR A 272 9.89 7.49 -5.85
N ARG A 273 10.96 7.86 -6.55
CA ARG A 273 12.07 6.96 -6.87
C ARG A 273 13.30 7.34 -6.05
N LYS A 274 13.84 6.37 -5.35
CA LYS A 274 15.20 6.52 -4.81
C LYS A 274 16.15 6.65 -6.00
N LYS A 275 16.99 7.69 -6.01
CA LYS A 275 18.06 7.75 -7.02
C LYS A 275 18.99 6.55 -6.80
N PRO A 276 19.26 5.76 -7.83
CA PRO A 276 20.16 4.62 -7.69
C PRO A 276 21.53 5.12 -7.24
N THR A 277 22.11 4.45 -6.28
CA THR A 277 23.47 4.71 -5.82
C THR A 277 24.47 4.50 -6.97
N LEU A 278 25.66 5.06 -6.85
CA LEU A 278 26.70 4.92 -7.88
C LEU A 278 27.03 3.44 -8.15
N GLY A 279 27.02 2.59 -7.10
CA GLY A 279 27.21 1.14 -7.21
C GLY A 279 26.07 0.43 -7.95
N GLU A 280 24.81 0.79 -7.69
CA GLU A 280 23.65 0.26 -8.43
C GLU A 280 23.64 0.70 -9.89
N LYS A 281 24.08 1.93 -10.20
CA LYS A 281 24.25 2.39 -11.59
C LYS A 281 25.31 1.60 -12.34
N LEU A 282 26.45 1.35 -11.69
CA LEU A 282 27.52 0.52 -12.26
C LEU A 282 27.08 -0.93 -12.43
N GLY A 283 26.33 -1.49 -11.47
CA GLY A 283 25.77 -2.84 -11.57
C GLY A 283 24.75 -2.98 -12.72
N LEU A 284 23.87 -1.99 -12.89
CA LEU A 284 22.92 -1.96 -14.00
C LEU A 284 23.62 -1.83 -15.37
N GLN A 285 24.67 -1.01 -15.46
CA GLN A 285 25.46 -0.89 -16.69
C GLN A 285 26.22 -2.19 -17.01
N ALA A 286 26.78 -2.86 -16.01
CA ALA A 286 27.43 -4.14 -16.18
C ALA A 286 26.44 -5.24 -16.61
N ALA A 287 25.24 -5.28 -16.05
CA ALA A 287 24.18 -6.21 -16.46
C ALA A 287 23.71 -5.95 -17.90
N GLN A 288 23.52 -4.69 -18.30
CA GLN A 288 23.17 -4.34 -19.69
C GLN A 288 24.28 -4.70 -20.70
N MET A 289 25.55 -4.53 -20.32
CA MET A 289 26.68 -4.99 -21.15
C MET A 289 26.72 -6.51 -21.26
N ALA A 290 26.43 -7.25 -20.17
CA ALA A 290 26.38 -8.71 -20.20
C ALA A 290 25.25 -9.22 -21.10
N ASP A 291 24.06 -8.61 -21.04
CA ASP A 291 22.91 -8.95 -21.91
C ASP A 291 23.21 -8.65 -23.40
N SER A 292 23.98 -7.60 -23.67
CA SER A 292 24.38 -7.29 -25.07
C SER A 292 25.44 -8.22 -25.65
N LEU A 293 26.11 -9.02 -24.81
CA LEU A 293 27.11 -9.99 -25.19
C LEU A 293 26.55 -11.41 -25.39
N ILE A 294 25.28 -11.64 -25.04
CA ILE A 294 24.59 -12.91 -25.30
C ILE A 294 24.03 -12.86 -26.75
N PRO A 295 24.56 -13.59 -27.71
CA PRO A 295 24.01 -13.62 -29.07
C PRO A 295 22.62 -14.25 -29.01
N THR A 296 21.62 -13.52 -29.52
CA THR A 296 20.27 -14.05 -29.75
C THR A 296 20.37 -15.21 -30.72
N VAL A 297 20.34 -16.43 -30.19
CA VAL A 297 20.19 -17.62 -31.03
C VAL A 297 18.75 -17.60 -31.53
N MET A 298 18.57 -17.36 -32.83
CA MET A 298 17.29 -17.54 -33.52
C MET A 298 16.95 -19.02 -33.63
#